data_10745bdc914bc20db3174155138cdbce
#
_entry.id   10745bdc914bc20db3174155138cdbce
#
_cell.length_a   1.000
_cell.length_b   1.000
_cell.length_c   1.000
_cell.angle_alpha   90.00
_cell.angle_beta   90.00
_cell.angle_gamma   90.00
#
_symmetry.space_group_name_H-M   'P 1'
#
loop_
_entity.id
_entity.type
_entity.pdbx_description
1 polymer ?
#
loop_
_entity_poly.entity_id
_entity_poly.type
_entity_poly.pdbx_seq_one_letter_code
_entity_poly.pdbx_strand_id
1 'polypeptide(L)'
;LSLHDALPILYTISEGEDLPSSILFMNGGVKVPTLNEQAIEHLKVLESKGVELLVCGACLNFYGLEEQLSVGKVSNMYDITNVMKEVSKVITI
;
A
#
# COMPACT_ATOMS: atom_id res chain seq x y z
N LEU A 1 -11.09 -1.49 4.32
CA LEU A 1 -10.64 -2.89 4.24
C LEU A 1 -9.88 -3.28 5.50
N SER A 2 -10.25 -4.39 6.14
CA SER A 2 -9.55 -4.84 7.33
C SER A 2 -8.24 -5.53 6.98
N LEU A 3 -7.33 -5.65 7.97
CA LEU A 3 -6.08 -6.40 7.77
C LEU A 3 -6.36 -7.85 7.39
N HIS A 4 -7.41 -8.42 7.95
CA HIS A 4 -7.81 -9.80 7.67
C HIS A 4 -8.20 -9.99 6.19
N ASP A 5 -8.87 -9.00 5.60
CA ASP A 5 -9.29 -9.05 4.20
C ASP A 5 -8.15 -8.66 3.25
N ALA A 6 -7.24 -7.81 3.69
CA ALA A 6 -6.13 -7.33 2.86
C ALA A 6 -5.14 -8.43 2.51
N LEU A 7 -4.85 -9.35 3.44
CA LEU A 7 -3.85 -10.40 3.22
C LEU A 7 -4.15 -11.31 2.02
N PRO A 8 -5.37 -11.90 1.91
CA PRO A 8 -5.69 -12.73 0.75
C PRO A 8 -5.65 -11.95 -0.57
N ILE A 9 -6.08 -10.68 -0.54
CA ILE A 9 -6.06 -9.84 -1.73
C ILE A 9 -4.62 -9.58 -2.18
N LEU A 10 -3.73 -9.22 -1.26
CA LEU A 10 -2.33 -8.96 -1.57
C LEU A 10 -1.61 -10.21 -2.06
N TYR A 11 -1.88 -11.36 -1.46
CA TYR A 11 -1.32 -12.63 -1.91
C TYR A 11 -1.75 -12.93 -3.35
N THR A 12 -3.04 -12.81 -3.62
CA THR A 12 -3.58 -13.08 -4.95
C THR A 12 -2.98 -12.14 -6.00
N ILE A 13 -2.85 -10.85 -5.67
CA ILE A 13 -2.24 -9.88 -6.58
C ILE A 13 -0.77 -10.22 -6.84
N SER A 14 -0.02 -10.60 -5.80
CA SER A 14 1.41 -10.88 -5.93
C SER A 14 1.70 -12.10 -6.79
N GLU A 15 0.77 -13.05 -6.85
CA GLU A 15 0.90 -14.25 -7.68
C GLU A 15 0.38 -14.04 -9.10
N GLY A 16 -0.40 -12.99 -9.34
CA GLY A 16 -0.99 -12.71 -10.64
C GLY A 16 0.00 -12.12 -11.64
N GLU A 17 -0.37 -12.16 -12.91
CA GLU A 17 0.41 -11.56 -14.00
C GLU A 17 -0.04 -10.13 -14.29
N ASP A 18 -1.30 -9.81 -14.01
CA ASP A 18 -1.87 -8.50 -14.26
C ASP A 18 -1.80 -7.66 -13.00
N LEU A 19 -0.66 -6.98 -12.80
CA LEU A 19 -0.41 -6.20 -11.60
C LEU A 19 -0.98 -4.80 -11.70
N PRO A 20 -1.43 -4.22 -10.57
CA PRO A 20 -1.80 -2.80 -10.56
C PRO A 20 -0.56 -1.93 -10.75
N SER A 21 -0.77 -0.69 -11.19
CA SER A 21 0.33 0.29 -11.29
C SER A 21 0.74 0.79 -9.90
N SER A 22 -0.24 0.99 -9.04
CA SER A 22 -0.01 1.53 -7.70
C SER A 22 -0.98 0.94 -6.69
N ILE A 23 -0.54 0.85 -5.45
CA ILE A 23 -1.40 0.53 -4.30
C ILE A 23 -1.28 1.68 -3.32
N LEU A 24 -2.42 2.20 -2.90
CA LEU A 24 -2.50 3.34 -1.98
C LEU A 24 -2.99 2.85 -0.62
N PHE A 25 -2.27 3.24 0.42
CA PHE A 25 -2.62 2.89 1.80
C PHE A 25 -3.08 4.16 2.53
N MET A 26 -4.34 4.17 2.93
CA MET A 26 -4.97 5.34 3.54
C MET A 26 -5.76 4.94 4.79
N ASN A 27 -5.96 5.89 5.70
CA ASN A 27 -6.70 5.65 6.93
C ASN A 27 -6.13 4.43 7.68
N GLY A 28 -6.96 3.51 8.12
CA GLY A 28 -6.51 2.28 8.79
C GLY A 28 -5.66 1.37 7.92
N GLY A 29 -5.72 1.53 6.59
CA GLY A 29 -4.91 0.73 5.66
C GLY A 29 -3.41 0.93 5.84
N VAL A 30 -2.96 2.03 6.44
CA VAL A 30 -1.54 2.25 6.70
C VAL A 30 -0.96 1.24 7.68
N LYS A 31 -1.79 0.51 8.40
CA LYS A 31 -1.34 -0.57 9.29
C LYS A 31 -0.81 -1.78 8.53
N VAL A 32 -1.20 -1.95 7.26
CA VAL A 32 -0.78 -3.08 6.44
C VAL A 32 0.73 -3.06 6.18
N PRO A 33 1.32 -1.96 5.65
CA PRO A 33 2.76 -1.92 5.40
C PRO A 33 3.60 -1.66 6.65
N THR A 34 2.99 -1.48 7.82
CA THR A 34 3.71 -1.16 9.04
C THR A 34 3.69 -2.28 10.07
N LEU A 35 2.56 -2.91 10.28
CA LEU A 35 2.37 -3.83 11.40
C LEU A 35 2.21 -5.30 11.00
N ASN A 36 1.91 -5.59 9.75
CA ASN A 36 1.65 -6.97 9.32
C ASN A 36 2.82 -7.52 8.52
N GLU A 37 3.62 -8.38 9.14
CA GLU A 37 4.81 -8.94 8.52
C GLU A 37 4.51 -9.77 7.27
N GLN A 38 3.41 -10.51 7.26
CA GLN A 38 3.03 -11.30 6.08
C GLN A 38 2.66 -10.39 4.91
N ALA A 39 1.91 -9.33 5.18
CA ALA A 39 1.57 -8.35 4.15
C ALA A 39 2.82 -7.65 3.63
N ILE A 40 3.74 -7.29 4.50
CA ILE A 40 4.99 -6.61 4.12
C ILE A 40 5.79 -7.48 3.15
N GLU A 41 5.86 -8.79 3.36
CA GLU A 41 6.55 -9.69 2.44
C GLU A 41 5.91 -9.69 1.06
N HIS A 42 4.59 -9.77 0.98
CA HIS A 42 3.88 -9.71 -0.30
C HIS A 42 4.06 -8.35 -0.97
N LEU A 43 4.07 -7.28 -0.19
CA LEU A 43 4.28 -5.93 -0.71
C LEU A 43 5.69 -5.75 -1.26
N LYS A 44 6.69 -6.34 -0.63
CA LYS A 44 8.06 -6.31 -1.15
C LYS A 44 8.17 -7.00 -2.51
N VAL A 45 7.46 -8.10 -2.68
CA VAL A 45 7.41 -8.80 -3.97
C VAL A 45 6.78 -7.91 -5.03
N LEU A 46 5.66 -7.26 -4.72
CA LEU A 46 4.98 -6.35 -5.64
C LEU A 46 5.87 -5.17 -6.00
N GLU A 47 6.54 -4.58 -5.03
CA GLU A 47 7.46 -3.46 -5.26
C GLU A 47 8.60 -3.87 -6.19
N SER A 48 9.14 -5.08 -6.02
CA SER A 48 10.20 -5.60 -6.89
C SER A 48 9.71 -5.81 -8.32
N LYS A 49 8.42 -5.99 -8.52
CA LYS A 49 7.82 -6.13 -9.85
C LYS A 49 7.38 -4.81 -10.46
N GLY A 50 7.71 -3.69 -9.83
CA GLY A 50 7.44 -2.36 -10.35
C GLY A 50 6.13 -1.72 -9.90
N VAL A 51 5.43 -2.31 -8.95
CA VAL A 51 4.22 -1.71 -8.38
C VAL A 51 4.64 -0.61 -7.41
N GLU A 52 4.05 0.59 -7.56
CA GLU A 52 4.33 1.71 -6.67
C GLU A 52 3.44 1.61 -5.43
N LEU A 53 4.07 1.67 -4.26
CA LEU A 53 3.36 1.59 -2.98
C LEU A 53 3.42 2.96 -2.30
N LEU A 54 2.28 3.61 -2.16
CA LEU A 54 2.17 4.94 -1.56
C LEU A 54 1.39 4.88 -0.25
N VAL A 55 1.96 5.43 0.79
CA VAL A 55 1.39 5.40 2.13
C VAL A 55 1.11 6.83 2.60
N CYS A 56 -0.13 7.10 2.99
CA CYS A 56 -0.53 8.44 3.42
C CYS A 56 0.21 8.85 4.70
N GLY A 57 1.03 9.89 4.62
CA GLY A 57 1.81 10.37 5.74
C GLY A 57 0.98 10.89 6.90
N ALA A 58 -0.11 11.61 6.61
CA ALA A 58 -1.01 12.11 7.64
C ALA A 58 -1.67 10.95 8.40
N CYS A 59 -2.01 9.87 7.70
CA CYS A 59 -2.61 8.70 8.32
C CYS A 59 -1.59 7.95 9.19
N LEU A 60 -0.34 7.84 8.73
CA LEU A 60 0.73 7.27 9.55
C LEU A 60 0.91 8.06 10.84
N ASN A 61 0.93 9.38 10.73
CA ASN A 61 1.07 10.27 11.89
C ASN A 61 -0.09 10.08 12.86
N PHE A 62 -1.31 10.01 12.35
CA PHE A 62 -2.51 9.81 13.18
C PHE A 62 -2.41 8.54 14.02
N TYR A 63 -1.90 7.46 13.44
CA TYR A 63 -1.77 6.18 14.15
C TYR A 63 -0.42 6.02 14.86
N GLY A 64 0.48 6.98 14.74
CA GLY A 64 1.81 6.91 15.37
C GLY A 64 2.71 5.82 14.78
N LEU A 65 2.59 5.56 13.47
CA LEU A 65 3.28 4.46 12.80
C LEU A 65 4.41 4.89 11.87
N GLU A 66 4.80 6.16 11.89
CA GLU A 66 5.78 6.69 10.94
C GLU A 66 7.11 5.97 10.97
N GLU A 67 7.58 5.58 12.15
CA GLU A 67 8.87 4.89 12.31
C GLU A 67 8.79 3.40 12.00
N GLN A 68 7.58 2.87 11.82
CA GLN A 68 7.37 1.44 11.61
C GLN A 68 7.14 1.09 10.15
N LEU A 69 7.21 2.04 9.25
CA LEU A 69 7.04 1.80 7.83
C LEU A 69 8.21 0.97 7.29
N SER A 70 7.91 -0.20 6.76
CA SER A 70 8.92 -1.15 6.28
C SER A 70 9.00 -1.24 4.77
N VAL A 71 7.97 -0.78 4.06
CA VAL A 71 7.89 -0.90 2.61
C VAL A 71 7.03 0.24 2.06
N GLY A 72 7.33 0.66 0.83
CA GLY A 72 6.61 1.74 0.18
C GLY A 72 7.19 3.10 0.51
N LYS A 73 6.53 4.13 0.02
CA LYS A 73 6.94 5.53 0.18
C LYS A 73 5.87 6.31 0.91
N VAL A 74 6.29 7.16 1.83
CA VAL A 74 5.37 8.12 2.45
C VAL A 74 4.97 9.15 1.41
N SER A 75 3.68 9.41 1.30
CA SER A 75 3.14 10.37 0.35
C SER A 75 2.11 11.27 1.04
N ASN A 76 1.71 12.33 0.36
CA ASN A 76 0.67 13.23 0.83
C ASN A 76 -0.58 13.08 -0.02
N MET A 77 -1.69 13.63 0.46
CA MET A 77 -2.97 13.51 -0.26
C MET A 77 -2.95 14.16 -1.64
N TYR A 78 -2.14 15.19 -1.83
CA TYR A 78 -2.01 15.84 -3.12
C TYR A 78 -1.41 14.88 -4.16
N ASP A 79 -0.29 14.26 -3.81
CA ASP A 79 0.38 13.30 -4.70
C ASP A 79 -0.47 12.05 -4.92
N ILE A 80 -1.11 11.54 -3.88
CA ILE A 80 -2.00 10.39 -3.97
C ILE A 80 -3.15 10.68 -4.94
N THR A 81 -3.75 11.86 -4.84
CA THR A 81 -4.84 12.26 -5.73
C THR A 81 -4.37 12.35 -7.18
N ASN A 82 -3.17 12.88 -7.41
CA ASN A 82 -2.61 12.95 -8.74
C ASN A 82 -2.39 11.56 -9.34
N VAL A 83 -1.87 10.62 -8.56
CA VAL A 83 -1.70 9.23 -9.00
C VAL A 83 -3.04 8.63 -9.38
N MET A 84 -4.07 8.84 -8.57
CA MET A 84 -5.41 8.34 -8.86
C MET A 84 -5.97 8.86 -10.18
N LYS A 85 -5.60 10.06 -10.59
CA LYS A 85 -6.05 10.66 -11.85
C LYS A 85 -5.28 10.17 -13.07
N GLU A 86 -3.99 9.87 -12.89
CA GLU A 86 -3.06 9.62 -14.00
C GLU A 86 -2.87 8.15 -14.35
N VAL A 87 -3.07 7.23 -13.39
CA VAL A 87 -2.85 5.81 -13.64
C VAL A 87 -4.17 5.07 -13.76
N SER A 88 -4.18 4.07 -14.63
CA SER A 88 -5.40 3.31 -14.96
C SER A 88 -5.69 2.18 -13.98
N LYS A 89 -4.68 1.69 -13.26
CA LYS A 89 -4.85 0.57 -12.33
C LYS A 89 -4.32 0.93 -10.95
N VAL A 90 -5.22 1.38 -10.09
CA VAL A 90 -4.92 1.76 -8.71
C VAL A 90 -5.79 0.95 -7.77
N ILE A 91 -5.17 0.40 -6.73
CA ILE A 91 -5.88 -0.26 -5.64
C ILE A 91 -5.70 0.58 -4.39
N THR A 92 -6.80 0.87 -3.71
CA THR A 92 -6.78 1.61 -2.43
C THR A 92 -7.15 0.68 -1.28
N ILE A 93 -6.29 0.65 -0.31
CA ILE A 93 -6.48 -0.15 0.89
C ILE A 93 -6.66 0.74 2.13
#